data_65a606967d45fffddde89c3cbc954cac
#
_entry.id   65a606967d45fffddde89c3cbc954cac
#
_cell.length_a   1.000
_cell.length_b   1.000
_cell.length_c   1.000
_cell.angle_alpha   90.00
_cell.angle_beta   90.00
_cell.angle_gamma   90.00
#
_symmetry.space_group_name_H-M   'P 1'
#
loop_
_entity.id
_entity.type
_entity.pdbx_description
1 polymer ?
#
loop_
_entity_poly.entity_id
_entity_poly.type
_entity_poly.pdbx_seq_one_letter_code
_entity_poly.pdbx_strand_id
1 'polypeptide(L)'
;MKIYRNILTAFALPLLLGSSVATVNATVFDYTAILDGPSEFPANASPGTGFAQVNYDDVAHTLFVDVTFSGLLGTTTASHIHSATAVPGTGTVGVATTTPTFAGFPLGVTSGAYINTLDLTLASSWNPSYITANGGTTAGAEAALATGLAAGEAYLNIHTTVVPGGEIRGFLEPVPEPSSVGLLALGGGALAWGARRRKAA
;
A
#
# COMPACT_ATOMS: atom_id res chain seq x y z
N MET A 1 65.48 7.20 -56.43
CA MET A 1 64.34 7.97 -55.91
C MET A 1 63.40 6.99 -55.27
N LYS A 2 63.40 6.87 -53.90
CA LYS A 2 62.60 5.91 -53.15
C LYS A 2 61.39 6.62 -52.58
N ILE A 3 60.16 6.20 -52.97
CA ILE A 3 58.92 6.77 -52.52
C ILE A 3 58.46 5.93 -51.31
N TYR A 4 58.42 6.54 -50.10
CA TYR A 4 57.86 5.95 -48.89
C TYR A 4 56.34 6.20 -48.89
N ARG A 5 55.54 5.14 -48.95
CA ARG A 5 54.11 5.20 -48.74
C ARG A 5 53.84 5.06 -47.24
N ASN A 6 53.37 6.12 -46.60
CA ASN A 6 52.83 6.07 -45.22
C ASN A 6 51.47 5.39 -45.21
N ILE A 7 51.38 4.26 -44.51
CA ILE A 7 50.10 3.59 -44.23
C ILE A 7 49.63 4.14 -42.89
N LEU A 8 48.58 4.96 -42.93
CA LEU A 8 47.81 5.37 -41.73
C LEU A 8 46.88 4.18 -41.37
N THR A 9 47.16 3.52 -40.26
CA THR A 9 46.28 2.53 -39.65
C THR A 9 45.29 3.30 -38.75
N ALA A 10 44.05 3.39 -39.18
CA ALA A 10 42.95 3.95 -38.34
C ALA A 10 42.51 2.88 -37.31
N PHE A 11 42.75 3.12 -36.05
CA PHE A 11 42.20 2.33 -34.94
C PHE A 11 40.76 2.74 -34.73
N ALA A 12 39.79 1.90 -35.06
CA ALA A 12 38.39 2.06 -34.69
C ALA A 12 38.21 1.57 -33.24
N LEU A 13 37.92 2.52 -32.37
CA LEU A 13 37.57 2.22 -30.96
C LEU A 13 36.11 1.76 -30.92
N PRO A 14 35.76 0.56 -30.41
CA PRO A 14 34.36 0.15 -30.29
C PRO A 14 33.69 0.96 -29.18
N LEU A 15 32.66 1.70 -29.55
CA LEU A 15 31.75 2.40 -28.62
C LEU A 15 30.87 1.32 -27.94
N LEU A 16 31.23 0.91 -26.71
CA LEU A 16 30.34 0.10 -25.88
C LEU A 16 29.13 0.97 -25.46
N LEU A 17 27.99 0.80 -26.13
CA LEU A 17 26.71 1.26 -25.61
C LEU A 17 26.35 0.39 -24.41
N GLY A 18 26.63 0.86 -23.22
CA GLY A 18 26.12 0.28 -21.98
C GLY A 18 24.61 0.48 -21.92
N SER A 19 23.84 -0.57 -22.14
CA SER A 19 22.41 -0.58 -21.84
C SER A 19 22.25 -0.49 -20.32
N SER A 20 21.89 0.66 -19.80
CA SER A 20 21.45 0.78 -18.41
C SER A 20 20.08 0.09 -18.28
N VAL A 21 20.07 -1.08 -17.65
CA VAL A 21 18.82 -1.70 -17.19
C VAL A 21 18.32 -0.82 -16.05
N ALA A 22 17.25 -0.07 -16.27
CA ALA A 22 16.55 0.61 -15.19
C ALA A 22 15.94 -0.48 -14.30
N THR A 23 16.44 -0.63 -13.08
CA THR A 23 15.78 -1.44 -12.06
C THR A 23 14.53 -0.68 -11.63
N VAL A 24 13.36 -1.21 -11.99
CA VAL A 24 12.10 -0.78 -11.39
C VAL A 24 12.13 -1.30 -9.96
N ASN A 25 12.36 -0.42 -9.00
CA ASN A 25 12.18 -0.78 -7.60
C ASN A 25 10.68 -0.84 -7.33
N ALA A 26 10.21 -1.95 -6.76
CA ALA A 26 8.88 -2.03 -6.21
C ALA A 26 8.72 -0.93 -5.14
N THR A 27 7.63 -0.17 -5.21
CA THR A 27 7.27 0.76 -4.15
C THR A 27 6.19 0.10 -3.33
N VAL A 28 6.51 -0.28 -2.10
CA VAL A 28 5.54 -0.78 -1.13
C VAL A 28 5.02 0.42 -0.36
N PHE A 29 3.72 0.61 -0.39
CA PHE A 29 3.03 1.67 0.35
C PHE A 29 2.41 1.09 1.61
N ASP A 30 2.82 1.60 2.76
CA ASP A 30 2.37 1.13 4.07
C ASP A 30 1.24 2.01 4.60
N TYR A 31 0.19 1.35 5.10
CA TYR A 31 -0.97 1.99 5.71
C TYR A 31 -1.29 1.33 7.04
N THR A 32 -1.79 2.11 7.99
CA THR A 32 -2.27 1.60 9.29
C THR A 32 -3.61 2.20 9.67
N ALA A 33 -4.37 1.48 10.49
CA ALA A 33 -5.61 1.98 11.05
C ALA A 33 -5.81 1.48 12.47
N ILE A 34 -6.28 2.34 13.37
CA ILE A 34 -6.91 1.94 14.63
C ILE A 34 -8.38 1.70 14.35
N LEU A 35 -8.89 0.54 14.74
CA LEU A 35 -10.30 0.17 14.54
C LEU A 35 -11.04 0.33 15.86
N ASP A 36 -12.13 1.10 15.85
CA ASP A 36 -13.00 1.29 17.00
C ASP A 36 -14.46 1.58 16.60
N GLY A 37 -15.36 1.51 17.57
CA GLY A 37 -16.78 1.80 17.37
C GLY A 37 -17.08 3.26 17.08
N PRO A 38 -16.46 4.23 17.78
CA PRO A 38 -16.60 5.66 17.48
C PRO A 38 -16.27 6.06 16.06
N SER A 39 -15.36 5.37 15.40
CA SER A 39 -14.97 5.60 14.00
C SER A 39 -16.00 5.07 13.00
N GLU A 40 -16.98 4.26 13.41
CA GLU A 40 -18.05 3.75 12.53
C GLU A 40 -19.00 4.86 12.08
N PHE A 41 -19.78 4.57 11.03
CA PHE A 41 -20.79 5.51 10.52
C PHE A 41 -22.14 4.80 10.27
N PRO A 42 -23.16 5.08 11.10
CA PRO A 42 -23.11 5.96 12.28
C PRO A 42 -22.19 5.39 13.38
N ALA A 43 -21.57 6.29 14.14
CA ALA A 43 -20.73 5.92 15.28
C ALA A 43 -21.52 5.07 16.30
N ASN A 44 -20.84 4.10 16.91
CA ASN A 44 -21.42 3.27 17.96
C ASN A 44 -20.53 3.24 19.21
N ALA A 45 -21.04 2.71 20.31
CA ALA A 45 -20.36 2.66 21.60
C ALA A 45 -19.74 1.27 21.89
N SER A 46 -19.34 0.52 20.85
CA SER A 46 -18.66 -0.74 21.06
C SER A 46 -17.35 -0.52 21.83
N PRO A 47 -17.04 -1.34 22.84
CA PRO A 47 -15.73 -1.38 23.47
C PRO A 47 -14.68 -2.12 22.61
N GLY A 48 -15.11 -2.71 21.50
CA GLY A 48 -14.22 -3.41 20.58
C GLY A 48 -13.15 -2.51 20.02
N THR A 49 -11.94 -3.04 19.92
CA THR A 49 -10.79 -2.36 19.35
C THR A 49 -10.03 -3.28 18.41
N GLY A 50 -9.31 -2.69 17.46
CA GLY A 50 -8.44 -3.44 16.57
C GLY A 50 -7.33 -2.55 16.02
N PHE A 51 -6.39 -3.20 15.36
CA PHE A 51 -5.33 -2.56 14.59
C PHE A 51 -5.22 -3.28 13.24
N ALA A 52 -5.12 -2.50 12.18
CA ALA A 52 -4.87 -3.00 10.84
C ALA A 52 -3.57 -2.42 10.28
N GLN A 53 -2.78 -3.27 9.66
CA GLN A 53 -1.67 -2.90 8.78
C GLN A 53 -1.97 -3.41 7.39
N VAL A 54 -1.81 -2.57 6.39
CA VAL A 54 -2.02 -2.90 4.99
C VAL A 54 -0.79 -2.44 4.20
N ASN A 55 -0.19 -3.35 3.43
CA ASN A 55 0.92 -3.01 2.54
C ASN A 55 0.46 -3.26 1.09
N TYR A 56 0.53 -2.24 0.27
CA TYR A 56 0.22 -2.30 -1.15
C TYR A 56 1.51 -2.27 -1.97
N ASP A 57 1.74 -3.28 -2.80
CA ASP A 57 2.85 -3.37 -3.74
C ASP A 57 2.31 -3.20 -5.17
N ASP A 58 2.67 -2.08 -5.80
CA ASP A 58 2.21 -1.68 -7.13
C ASP A 58 2.88 -2.44 -8.28
N VAL A 59 3.99 -3.13 -8.00
CA VAL A 59 4.73 -3.94 -8.99
C VAL A 59 4.37 -5.41 -8.88
N ALA A 60 4.25 -5.94 -7.66
CA ALA A 60 3.81 -7.31 -7.43
C ALA A 60 2.29 -7.46 -7.56
N HIS A 61 1.52 -6.36 -7.61
CA HIS A 61 0.06 -6.32 -7.62
C HIS A 61 -0.53 -7.07 -6.43
N THR A 62 -0.04 -6.79 -5.23
CA THR A 62 -0.47 -7.47 -4.01
C THR A 62 -0.93 -6.50 -2.94
N LEU A 63 -1.87 -6.97 -2.11
CA LEU A 63 -2.33 -6.27 -0.91
C LEU A 63 -2.16 -7.21 0.29
N PHE A 64 -1.13 -6.98 1.08
CA PHE A 64 -0.97 -7.65 2.37
C PHE A 64 -1.88 -6.99 3.39
N VAL A 65 -2.58 -7.79 4.18
CA VAL A 65 -3.53 -7.34 5.22
C VAL A 65 -3.24 -8.10 6.50
N ASP A 66 -2.87 -7.39 7.55
CA ASP A 66 -2.70 -7.90 8.91
C ASP A 66 -3.65 -7.14 9.83
N VAL A 67 -4.53 -7.87 10.52
CA VAL A 67 -5.55 -7.29 11.41
C VAL A 67 -5.57 -8.06 12.71
N THR A 68 -5.54 -7.34 13.81
CA THR A 68 -5.83 -7.87 15.15
C THR A 68 -7.03 -7.14 15.75
N PHE A 69 -7.89 -7.85 16.45
CA PHE A 69 -9.07 -7.25 17.09
C PHE A 69 -9.47 -7.99 18.36
N SER A 70 -10.15 -7.28 19.27
CA SER A 70 -10.61 -7.84 20.54
C SER A 70 -11.76 -7.02 21.13
N GLY A 71 -12.48 -7.64 22.09
CA GLY A 71 -13.51 -6.97 22.87
C GLY A 71 -14.79 -6.64 22.09
N LEU A 72 -15.06 -7.31 20.97
CA LEU A 72 -16.28 -7.12 20.21
C LEU A 72 -17.51 -7.53 21.02
N LEU A 73 -18.63 -6.82 20.85
CA LEU A 73 -19.93 -7.12 21.45
C LEU A 73 -20.58 -8.34 20.81
N GLY A 74 -20.44 -8.46 19.48
CA GLY A 74 -20.96 -9.57 18.71
C GLY A 74 -19.85 -10.46 18.19
N THR A 75 -20.24 -11.64 17.71
CA THR A 75 -19.31 -12.51 16.97
C THR A 75 -19.16 -12.02 15.53
N THR A 76 -17.95 -12.08 15.01
CA THR A 76 -17.61 -11.63 13.65
C THR A 76 -18.44 -12.33 12.57
N THR A 77 -18.91 -11.56 11.60
CA THR A 77 -19.68 -12.04 10.43
C THR A 77 -19.00 -11.72 9.10
N ALA A 78 -18.24 -10.63 9.03
CA ALA A 78 -17.48 -10.23 7.85
C ALA A 78 -16.39 -9.22 8.20
N SER A 79 -15.38 -9.10 7.34
CA SER A 79 -14.43 -8.00 7.30
C SER A 79 -13.95 -7.76 5.86
N HIS A 80 -13.78 -6.51 5.48
CA HIS A 80 -13.30 -6.12 4.17
C HIS A 80 -12.78 -4.67 4.18
N ILE A 81 -12.18 -4.25 3.07
CA ILE A 81 -11.83 -2.85 2.81
C ILE A 81 -12.88 -2.22 1.90
N HIS A 82 -13.29 -1.02 2.25
CA HIS A 82 -14.17 -0.14 1.48
C HIS A 82 -13.34 1.00 0.85
N SER A 83 -13.68 1.43 -0.38
CA SER A 83 -13.01 2.54 -1.09
C SER A 83 -13.86 3.00 -2.28
N ALA A 84 -13.84 4.30 -2.68
CA ALA A 84 -13.32 5.42 -1.93
C ALA A 84 -14.50 6.24 -1.40
N THR A 85 -14.40 6.73 -0.17
CA THR A 85 -15.40 7.67 0.37
C THR A 85 -15.30 9.03 -0.33
N ALA A 86 -16.39 9.82 -0.29
CA ALA A 86 -16.41 11.14 -0.91
C ALA A 86 -15.51 12.18 -0.22
N VAL A 87 -15.14 11.93 1.03
CA VAL A 87 -14.31 12.79 1.86
C VAL A 87 -13.39 11.91 2.70
N PRO A 88 -12.08 12.24 2.77
CA PRO A 88 -11.13 11.50 3.59
C PRO A 88 -11.56 11.40 5.06
N GLY A 89 -11.36 10.26 5.68
CA GLY A 89 -11.59 10.03 7.09
C GLY A 89 -13.06 9.98 7.52
N THR A 90 -14.05 10.03 6.61
CA THR A 90 -15.47 10.04 6.97
C THR A 90 -16.38 9.44 5.90
N GLY A 91 -17.65 9.18 6.28
CA GLY A 91 -18.66 8.67 5.36
C GLY A 91 -18.62 7.15 5.18
N THR A 92 -19.41 6.64 4.25
CA THR A 92 -19.49 5.22 3.87
C THR A 92 -19.46 5.07 2.37
N VAL A 93 -18.98 3.91 1.92
CA VAL A 93 -18.93 3.51 0.49
C VAL A 93 -19.03 2.00 0.39
N GLY A 94 -19.25 1.48 -0.81
CA GLY A 94 -19.29 0.04 -1.10
C GLY A 94 -17.96 -0.66 -0.82
N VAL A 95 -18.05 -1.98 -0.65
CA VAL A 95 -16.88 -2.85 -0.45
C VAL A 95 -16.04 -2.88 -1.72
N ALA A 96 -14.74 -2.69 -1.58
CA ALA A 96 -13.77 -2.82 -2.67
C ALA A 96 -13.22 -4.26 -2.79
N THR A 97 -12.81 -4.84 -1.68
CA THR A 97 -12.18 -6.17 -1.65
C THR A 97 -13.22 -7.32 -1.68
N THR A 98 -12.75 -8.55 -1.51
CA THR A 98 -13.57 -9.77 -1.56
C THR A 98 -14.83 -9.68 -0.71
N THR A 99 -15.96 -10.12 -1.27
CA THR A 99 -17.25 -10.23 -0.57
C THR A 99 -17.68 -11.70 -0.45
N PRO A 100 -18.41 -12.09 0.62
CA PRO A 100 -18.92 -11.26 1.72
C PRO A 100 -17.86 -10.90 2.78
N THR A 101 -16.66 -11.50 2.74
CA THR A 101 -15.58 -11.28 3.69
C THR A 101 -14.23 -11.67 3.08
N PHE A 102 -13.15 -11.20 3.63
CA PHE A 102 -11.82 -11.73 3.31
C PHE A 102 -11.79 -13.26 3.46
N ALA A 103 -11.18 -13.94 2.49
CA ALA A 103 -11.02 -15.39 2.55
C ALA A 103 -10.18 -15.81 3.76
N GLY A 104 -10.72 -16.69 4.60
CA GLY A 104 -10.04 -17.14 5.83
C GLY A 104 -10.10 -16.17 7.02
N PHE A 105 -10.87 -15.07 6.94
CA PHE A 105 -11.11 -14.22 8.09
C PHE A 105 -11.81 -14.99 9.22
N PRO A 106 -11.36 -14.86 10.49
CA PRO A 106 -11.97 -15.60 11.60
C PRO A 106 -13.40 -15.14 11.86
N LEU A 107 -14.37 -15.99 11.55
CA LEU A 107 -15.81 -15.75 11.78
C LEU A 107 -16.29 -16.43 13.06
N GLY A 108 -17.35 -15.89 13.66
CA GLY A 108 -17.99 -16.46 14.86
C GLY A 108 -17.22 -16.19 16.17
N VAL A 109 -16.29 -15.24 16.19
CA VAL A 109 -15.45 -14.91 17.35
C VAL A 109 -15.60 -13.44 17.76
N THR A 110 -15.24 -13.12 19.02
CA THR A 110 -15.23 -11.75 19.55
C THR A 110 -13.82 -11.13 19.63
N SER A 111 -12.80 -11.92 19.30
CA SER A 111 -11.41 -11.51 19.19
C SER A 111 -10.66 -12.43 18.26
N GLY A 112 -9.62 -11.94 17.59
CA GLY A 112 -8.84 -12.76 16.66
C GLY A 112 -7.75 -11.98 15.97
N ALA A 113 -7.07 -12.69 15.06
CA ALA A 113 -6.08 -12.12 14.15
C ALA A 113 -6.31 -12.70 12.75
N TYR A 114 -5.98 -11.92 11.74
CA TYR A 114 -6.06 -12.29 10.34
C TYR A 114 -4.82 -11.78 9.61
N ILE A 115 -4.15 -12.65 8.89
CA ILE A 115 -3.02 -12.29 8.04
C ILE A 115 -3.22 -12.97 6.70
N ASN A 116 -3.20 -12.19 5.62
CA ASN A 116 -3.28 -12.72 4.26
C ASN A 116 -2.68 -11.73 3.25
N THR A 117 -2.28 -12.26 2.10
CA THR A 117 -1.88 -11.46 0.92
C THR A 117 -2.87 -11.73 -0.20
N LEU A 118 -3.54 -10.70 -0.66
CA LEU A 118 -4.44 -10.75 -1.81
C LEU A 118 -3.63 -10.52 -3.07
N ASP A 119 -3.80 -11.40 -4.07
CA ASP A 119 -3.33 -11.17 -5.43
C ASP A 119 -4.35 -10.30 -6.17
N LEU A 120 -4.03 -9.04 -6.41
CA LEU A 120 -4.93 -8.05 -7.01
C LEU A 120 -5.17 -8.27 -8.50
N THR A 121 -4.40 -9.14 -9.15
CA THR A 121 -4.63 -9.54 -10.54
C THR A 121 -5.82 -10.50 -10.67
N LEU A 122 -6.22 -11.15 -9.56
CA LEU A 122 -7.31 -12.11 -9.52
C LEU A 122 -8.65 -11.44 -9.18
N ALA A 123 -9.69 -11.73 -9.96
CA ALA A 123 -11.05 -11.22 -9.69
C ALA A 123 -11.60 -11.68 -8.32
N SER A 124 -11.11 -12.80 -7.77
CA SER A 124 -11.49 -13.31 -6.45
C SER A 124 -11.04 -12.41 -5.28
N SER A 125 -10.09 -11.51 -5.50
CA SER A 125 -9.64 -10.54 -4.50
C SER A 125 -10.55 -9.32 -4.37
N TRP A 126 -11.54 -9.21 -5.24
CA TRP A 126 -12.38 -8.04 -5.40
C TRP A 126 -13.86 -8.31 -5.24
N ASN A 127 -14.61 -7.27 -4.87
CA ASN A 127 -16.04 -7.23 -5.09
C ASN A 127 -16.33 -7.05 -6.58
N PRO A 128 -17.12 -7.92 -7.25
CA PRO A 128 -17.45 -7.78 -8.66
C PRO A 128 -18.07 -6.42 -9.03
N SER A 129 -18.87 -5.84 -8.11
CA SER A 129 -19.45 -4.52 -8.31
C SER A 129 -18.38 -3.42 -8.32
N TYR A 130 -17.32 -3.57 -7.54
CA TYR A 130 -16.19 -2.63 -7.53
C TYR A 130 -15.38 -2.70 -8.82
N ILE A 131 -15.11 -3.91 -9.33
CA ILE A 131 -14.50 -4.10 -10.66
C ILE A 131 -15.34 -3.38 -11.72
N THR A 132 -16.66 -3.63 -11.73
CA THR A 132 -17.57 -3.04 -12.75
C THR A 132 -17.56 -1.51 -12.69
N ALA A 133 -17.58 -0.93 -11.48
CA ALA A 133 -17.58 0.53 -11.29
C ALA A 133 -16.25 1.19 -11.70
N ASN A 134 -15.15 0.41 -11.72
CA ASN A 134 -13.81 0.93 -11.98
C ASN A 134 -13.22 0.39 -13.29
N GLY A 135 -14.00 0.44 -14.37
CA GLY A 135 -13.54 0.13 -15.72
C GLY A 135 -13.65 -1.36 -16.13
N GLY A 136 -14.27 -2.21 -15.30
CA GLY A 136 -14.57 -3.60 -15.63
C GLY A 136 -13.37 -4.55 -15.62
N THR A 137 -12.22 -4.12 -15.07
CA THR A 137 -10.98 -4.91 -15.00
C THR A 137 -10.40 -4.90 -13.58
N THR A 138 -9.63 -5.92 -13.21
CA THR A 138 -8.90 -5.94 -11.94
C THR A 138 -7.87 -4.82 -11.85
N ALA A 139 -7.19 -4.50 -12.96
CA ALA A 139 -6.25 -3.38 -13.01
C ALA A 139 -6.93 -2.01 -12.77
N GLY A 140 -8.16 -1.82 -13.28
CA GLY A 140 -8.94 -0.62 -12.99
C GLY A 140 -9.37 -0.53 -11.53
N ALA A 141 -9.80 -1.66 -10.95
CA ALA A 141 -10.12 -1.76 -9.52
C ALA A 141 -8.89 -1.48 -8.64
N GLU A 142 -7.73 -2.02 -8.98
CA GLU A 142 -6.47 -1.77 -8.28
C GLU A 142 -6.08 -0.30 -8.30
N ALA A 143 -6.10 0.34 -9.47
CA ALA A 143 -5.79 1.76 -9.60
C ALA A 143 -6.74 2.64 -8.78
N ALA A 144 -8.03 2.30 -8.73
CA ALA A 144 -9.02 3.00 -7.91
C ALA A 144 -8.78 2.81 -6.41
N LEU A 145 -8.46 1.58 -5.96
CA LEU A 145 -8.12 1.31 -4.57
C LEU A 145 -6.85 2.05 -4.16
N ALA A 146 -5.79 2.00 -4.98
CA ALA A 146 -4.53 2.72 -4.72
C ALA A 146 -4.77 4.23 -4.56
N THR A 147 -5.62 4.82 -5.41
CA THR A 147 -6.03 6.22 -5.31
C THR A 147 -6.76 6.51 -4.00
N GLY A 148 -7.72 5.68 -3.61
CA GLY A 148 -8.48 5.84 -2.38
C GLY A 148 -7.62 5.66 -1.12
N LEU A 149 -6.67 4.71 -1.13
CA LEU A 149 -5.69 4.54 -0.06
C LEU A 149 -4.81 5.78 0.10
N ALA A 150 -4.23 6.28 -1.01
CA ALA A 150 -3.38 7.46 -0.99
C ALA A 150 -4.12 8.74 -0.55
N ALA A 151 -5.44 8.81 -0.78
CA ALA A 151 -6.27 9.93 -0.39
C ALA A 151 -6.82 9.85 1.05
N GLY A 152 -6.60 8.75 1.79
CA GLY A 152 -7.23 8.52 3.11
C GLY A 152 -8.75 8.28 3.00
N GLU A 153 -9.22 7.77 1.87
CA GLU A 153 -10.63 7.52 1.54
C GLU A 153 -10.99 6.03 1.60
N ALA A 154 -10.06 5.18 2.01
CA ALA A 154 -10.27 3.75 2.21
C ALA A 154 -10.29 3.42 3.70
N TYR A 155 -11.20 2.51 4.11
CA TYR A 155 -11.27 2.03 5.49
C TYR A 155 -11.46 0.52 5.54
N LEU A 156 -10.92 -0.09 6.59
CA LEU A 156 -11.21 -1.48 6.96
C LEU A 156 -12.23 -1.50 8.07
N ASN A 157 -13.23 -2.39 7.98
CA ASN A 157 -14.15 -2.61 9.07
C ASN A 157 -14.40 -4.10 9.37
N ILE A 158 -14.96 -4.35 10.55
CA ILE A 158 -15.37 -5.67 11.03
C ILE A 158 -16.84 -5.61 11.41
N HIS A 159 -17.62 -6.47 10.78
CA HIS A 159 -19.06 -6.65 11.05
C HIS A 159 -19.27 -7.77 12.05
N THR A 160 -20.32 -7.64 12.86
CA THR A 160 -20.68 -8.65 13.85
C THR A 160 -22.17 -8.93 13.88
N THR A 161 -22.55 -9.96 14.64
CA THR A 161 -23.96 -10.31 14.86
C THR A 161 -24.75 -9.25 15.63
N VAL A 162 -24.07 -8.41 16.41
CA VAL A 162 -24.71 -7.31 17.20
C VAL A 162 -24.77 -6.02 16.40
N VAL A 163 -23.72 -5.72 15.61
CA VAL A 163 -23.66 -4.53 14.76
C VAL A 163 -23.39 -4.96 13.30
N PRO A 164 -24.42 -5.41 12.58
CA PRO A 164 -24.24 -5.94 11.21
C PRO A 164 -23.76 -4.90 10.20
N GLY A 165 -23.96 -3.62 10.46
CA GLY A 165 -23.49 -2.52 9.62
C GLY A 165 -22.00 -2.23 9.72
N GLY A 166 -21.33 -2.78 10.75
CA GLY A 166 -19.93 -2.56 11.13
C GLY A 166 -19.83 -2.24 12.62
N GLU A 167 -19.08 -3.05 13.37
CA GLU A 167 -18.91 -2.82 14.80
C GLU A 167 -17.69 -1.94 15.11
N ILE A 168 -16.59 -2.20 14.41
CA ILE A 168 -15.37 -1.36 14.50
C ILE A 168 -14.81 -1.12 13.12
N ARG A 169 -14.30 0.08 12.87
CA ARG A 169 -13.58 0.43 11.65
C ARG A 169 -12.48 1.45 11.90
N GLY A 170 -11.59 1.60 10.91
CA GLY A 170 -10.60 2.66 10.86
C GLY A 170 -10.21 2.99 9.43
N PHE A 171 -9.97 4.28 9.14
CA PHE A 171 -9.41 4.72 7.88
C PHE A 171 -7.93 4.33 7.80
N LEU A 172 -7.53 3.86 6.63
CA LEU A 172 -6.18 3.41 6.34
C LEU A 172 -5.32 4.64 6.02
N GLU A 173 -4.54 5.09 7.01
CA GLU A 173 -3.68 6.25 6.89
C GLU A 173 -2.28 5.83 6.43
N PRO A 174 -1.68 6.57 5.47
CA PRO A 174 -0.33 6.25 5.01
C PRO A 174 0.69 6.42 6.14
N VAL A 175 1.58 5.45 6.27
CA VAL A 175 2.74 5.53 7.17
C VAL A 175 3.83 6.34 6.47
N PRO A 176 4.26 7.49 7.02
CA PRO A 176 5.31 8.28 6.39
C PRO A 176 6.61 7.48 6.30
N GLU A 177 7.14 7.32 5.10
CA GLU A 177 8.46 6.72 4.89
C GLU A 177 9.51 7.52 5.66
N PRO A 178 10.47 6.88 6.35
CA PRO A 178 11.63 7.55 6.90
C PRO A 178 12.35 8.24 5.73
N SER A 179 12.30 9.56 5.66
CA SER A 179 12.83 10.31 4.52
C SER A 179 14.32 10.02 4.32
N SER A 180 14.63 9.13 3.39
CA SER A 180 16.00 8.84 2.91
C SER A 180 16.70 10.13 2.44
N VAL A 181 15.92 11.12 2.04
CA VAL A 181 16.35 12.50 1.72
C VAL A 181 16.97 13.21 2.94
N GLY A 182 16.44 13.01 4.15
CA GLY A 182 17.02 13.55 5.38
C GLY A 182 18.38 12.92 5.71
N LEU A 183 18.52 11.61 5.48
CA LEU A 183 19.78 10.89 5.71
C LEU A 183 20.85 11.27 4.68
N LEU A 184 20.48 11.46 3.41
CA LEU A 184 21.40 11.95 2.37
C LEU A 184 21.87 13.39 2.66
N ALA A 185 21.02 14.28 3.13
CA ALA A 185 21.36 15.63 3.49
C ALA A 185 22.34 15.68 4.68
N LEU A 186 22.13 14.85 5.69
CA LEU A 186 23.03 14.73 6.84
C LEU A 186 24.38 14.10 6.45
N GLY A 187 24.36 13.04 5.63
CA GLY A 187 25.59 12.39 5.12
C GLY A 187 26.39 13.29 4.18
N GLY A 188 25.74 13.99 3.27
CA GLY A 188 26.37 14.95 2.35
C GLY A 188 26.97 16.16 3.08
N GLY A 189 26.31 16.67 4.11
CA GLY A 189 26.80 17.75 4.96
C GLY A 189 28.08 17.38 5.74
N ALA A 190 28.12 16.16 6.29
CA ALA A 190 29.29 15.65 7.02
C ALA A 190 30.52 15.46 6.11
N LEU A 191 30.30 14.96 4.89
CA LEU A 191 31.38 14.80 3.90
C LEU A 191 31.92 16.14 3.41
N ALA A 192 31.07 17.13 3.16
CA ALA A 192 31.47 18.47 2.74
C ALA A 192 32.25 19.20 3.85
N TRP A 193 31.86 19.02 5.12
CA TRP A 193 32.56 19.61 6.26
C TRP A 193 33.92 18.96 6.49
N GLY A 194 34.02 17.62 6.38
CA GLY A 194 35.29 16.88 6.47
C GLY A 194 36.28 17.26 5.38
N ALA A 195 35.80 17.49 4.12
CA ALA A 195 36.63 17.93 3.01
C ALA A 195 37.18 19.36 3.17
N ARG A 196 36.42 20.27 3.77
CA ARG A 196 36.88 21.64 4.08
C ARG A 196 37.99 21.69 5.13
N ARG A 197 37.95 20.82 6.15
CA ARG A 197 38.98 20.73 7.21
C ARG A 197 40.32 20.23 6.65
N ARG A 198 40.33 19.35 5.67
CA ARG A 198 41.55 18.79 5.04
C ARG A 198 42.29 19.80 4.13
N LYS A 199 41.62 20.87 3.67
CA LYS A 199 42.22 21.92 2.87
C LYS A 199 42.79 23.09 3.71
N ALA A 200 42.52 23.12 5.01
CA ALA A 200 42.94 24.18 5.93
C ALA A 200 44.10 23.74 6.87
N ALA A 201 44.63 22.52 6.67
CA ALA A 201 45.82 21.96 7.33
C ALA A 201 46.89 21.72 6.27
#